data_e66e0c0c6e3048c432a7a9fdccce32f9
#
_entry.id   e66e0c0c6e3048c432a7a9fdccce32f9
#
_cell.length_a   1.000
_cell.length_b   1.000
_cell.length_c   1.000
_cell.angle_alpha   90.00
_cell.angle_beta   90.00
_cell.angle_gamma   90.00
#
_symmetry.space_group_name_H-M   'P 1'
#
loop_
_entity.id
_entity.type
_entity.pdbx_description
1 polymer ?
#
loop_
_entity_poly.entity_id
_entity_poly.type
_entity_poly.pdbx_seq_one_letter_code
_entity_poly.pdbx_strand_id
1 'polypeptide(L)' 'MTYQSKDRDEDALRHDIIRLAKMYGRYGYRKIVQLLRISGWKVDHKKVERIWRDEG' A
#
# COMPACT_ATOMS: atom_id res chain seq x y z
N MET A 1 -13.41 5.40 17.91
CA MET A 1 -14.11 5.45 16.73
C MET A 1 -13.31 5.78 15.54
N THR A 2 -12.67 6.85 15.51
CA THR A 2 -11.84 7.20 14.42
C THR A 2 -10.75 6.26 14.19
N TYR A 3 -10.33 5.53 15.18
CA TYR A 3 -9.38 4.61 15.02
C TYR A 3 -9.76 3.39 14.31
N GLN A 4 -11.01 3.01 14.29
CA GLN A 4 -11.50 1.89 13.55
C GLN A 4 -11.47 2.20 12.06
N SER A 5 -11.76 3.44 11.71
CA SER A 5 -11.67 3.86 10.32
C SER A 5 -10.25 3.73 9.81
N LYS A 6 -9.29 4.08 10.63
CA LYS A 6 -7.91 3.97 10.26
C LYS A 6 -7.53 2.51 10.01
N ASP A 7 -8.02 1.63 10.85
CA ASP A 7 -7.72 0.21 10.70
C ASP A 7 -8.28 -0.31 9.38
N ARG A 8 -9.47 0.10 9.05
CA ARG A 8 -10.09 -0.33 7.80
C ARG A 8 -9.30 0.19 6.62
N ASP A 9 -8.88 1.44 6.69
CA ASP A 9 -8.11 2.04 5.62
C ASP A 9 -6.80 1.30 5.45
N GLU A 10 -6.19 0.96 6.56
CA GLU A 10 -4.93 0.26 6.51
C GLU A 10 -5.08 -1.14 5.93
N ASP A 11 -6.15 -1.83 6.28
CA ASP A 11 -6.41 -3.15 5.73
C ASP A 11 -6.63 -3.07 4.23
N ALA A 12 -7.41 -2.11 3.78
CA ALA A 12 -7.66 -1.93 2.37
C ALA A 12 -6.36 -1.59 1.63
N LEU A 13 -5.54 -0.74 2.24
CA LEU A 13 -4.28 -0.35 1.66
C LEU A 13 -3.36 -1.56 1.54
N ARG A 14 -3.29 -2.36 2.58
CA ARG A 14 -2.46 -3.56 2.58
C ARG A 14 -2.90 -4.51 1.47
N HIS A 15 -4.18 -4.68 1.32
CA HIS A 15 -4.75 -5.53 0.29
C HIS A 15 -4.32 -5.04 -1.09
N ASP A 16 -4.42 -3.74 -1.31
CA ASP A 16 -4.02 -3.16 -2.59
C ASP A 16 -2.53 -3.34 -2.82
N ILE A 17 -1.72 -3.14 -1.79
CA ILE A 17 -0.28 -3.30 -1.91
C ILE A 17 0.07 -4.73 -2.30
N ILE A 18 -0.54 -5.70 -1.64
CA ILE A 18 -0.28 -7.11 -1.94
C ILE A 18 -0.69 -7.43 -3.38
N ARG A 19 -1.83 -6.94 -3.77
CA ARG A 19 -2.35 -7.17 -5.10
C ARG A 19 -1.41 -6.60 -6.15
N LEU A 20 -0.99 -5.35 -5.95
CA LEU A 20 -0.09 -4.70 -6.87
C LEU A 20 1.29 -5.36 -6.84
N ALA A 21 1.70 -5.84 -5.68
CA ALA A 21 2.98 -6.52 -5.55
C ALA A 21 3.02 -7.79 -6.40
N LYS A 22 1.91 -8.49 -6.48
CA LYS A 22 1.84 -9.69 -7.30
C LYS A 22 1.91 -9.35 -8.79
N MET A 23 1.34 -8.22 -9.15
CA MET A 23 1.30 -7.82 -10.54
C MET A 23 2.57 -7.12 -10.99
N TYR A 24 3.12 -6.30 -10.11
CA TYR A 24 4.28 -5.48 -10.43
C TYR A 24 5.48 -5.73 -9.53
N GLY A 25 5.67 -6.95 -9.14
CA GLY A 25 6.75 -7.30 -8.21
C GLY A 25 8.12 -6.89 -8.70
N ARG A 26 8.31 -6.87 -10.00
CA ARG A 26 9.60 -6.51 -10.57
C ARG A 26 9.97 -5.06 -10.35
N TYR A 27 8.97 -4.20 -10.24
CA TYR A 27 9.21 -2.77 -10.15
C TYR A 27 9.48 -2.29 -8.73
N GLY A 28 9.20 -3.12 -7.74
CA GLY A 28 9.44 -2.74 -6.36
C GLY A 28 8.36 -1.83 -5.82
N TYR A 29 8.56 -1.40 -4.59
CA TYR A 29 7.53 -0.62 -3.91
C TYR A 29 7.34 0.79 -4.48
N ARG A 30 8.35 1.32 -5.12
CA ARG A 30 8.24 2.66 -5.69
C ARG A 30 7.14 2.75 -6.73
N LYS A 31 7.08 1.74 -7.57
CA LYS A 31 6.02 1.71 -8.58
C LYS A 31 4.66 1.58 -7.91
N ILE A 32 4.61 0.78 -6.87
CA ILE A 32 3.37 0.57 -6.14
C ILE A 32 2.89 1.87 -5.50
N VAL A 33 3.81 2.64 -4.94
CA VAL A 33 3.47 3.93 -4.35
C VAL A 33 2.82 4.83 -5.39
N GLN A 34 3.41 4.90 -6.57
CA GLN A 34 2.86 5.73 -7.63
C GLN A 34 1.47 5.27 -8.04
N LEU A 35 1.30 3.98 -8.18
CA LEU A 35 0.00 3.43 -8.57
C LEU A 35 -1.06 3.71 -7.51
N LEU A 36 -0.68 3.60 -6.25
CA LEU A 36 -1.60 3.90 -5.17
C LEU A 36 -2.02 5.36 -5.18
N ARG A 37 -1.07 6.24 -5.42
CA ARG A 37 -1.37 7.66 -5.47
C ARG A 37 -2.29 8.00 -6.62
N ILE A 38 -2.07 7.38 -7.75
CA ILE A 38 -2.91 7.57 -8.91
C ILE A 38 -4.33 7.11 -8.61
N SER A 39 -4.45 6.04 -7.83
CA SER A 39 -5.76 5.53 -7.44
C SER A 39 -6.46 6.40 -6.42
N GLY A 40 -5.74 7.36 -5.85
CA GLY A 40 -6.36 8.25 -4.88
C GLY A 40 -5.91 8.05 -3.44
N TRP A 41 -5.00 7.12 -3.21
CA TRP A 41 -4.51 6.88 -1.87
C TRP A 41 -3.55 7.97 -1.44
N LYS A 42 -3.72 8.44 -0.23
CA LYS A 42 -2.80 9.42 0.34
C LYS A 42 -1.81 8.70 1.22
N VAL A 43 -0.80 8.11 0.61
CA VAL A 43 0.20 7.33 1.33
C VAL A 43 1.60 7.84 1.04
N ASP A 44 2.49 7.65 2.00
CA ASP A 44 3.88 7.98 1.86
C ASP A 44 4.62 6.74 1.43
N HIS A 45 5.76 6.93 0.77
CA HIS A 45 6.57 5.80 0.38
C HIS A 45 7.05 5.01 1.60
N LYS A 46 7.23 5.69 2.73
CA LYS A 46 7.65 5.01 3.96
C LYS A 46 6.61 4.01 4.42
N LYS A 47 5.36 4.41 4.38
CA LYS A 47 4.28 3.53 4.80
C LYS A 47 4.16 2.33 3.87
N VAL A 48 4.25 2.57 2.58
CA VAL A 48 4.16 1.50 1.60
C VAL A 48 5.37 0.57 1.74
N GLU A 49 6.55 1.13 1.92
CA GLU A 49 7.75 0.34 2.09
C GLU A 49 7.64 -0.57 3.31
N ARG A 50 7.11 -0.05 4.40
CA ARG A 50 6.94 -0.81 5.62
C ARG A 50 6.05 -2.01 5.39
N ILE A 51 4.91 -1.79 4.77
CA ILE A 51 3.97 -2.87 4.48
C ILE A 51 4.58 -3.83 3.48
N TRP A 52 5.26 -3.31 2.50
CA TRP A 52 5.93 -4.11 1.48
C TRP A 52 6.91 -5.08 2.12
N ARG A 53 7.74 -4.60 3.03
CA ARG A 53 8.71 -5.43 3.70
C ARG A 53 8.05 -6.45 4.60
N ASP A 54 6.99 -6.03 5.27
CA ASP A 54 6.28 -6.89 6.18
C ASP A 54 5.64 -8.06 5.44
N GLU A 55 5.12 -7.82 4.27
CA GLU A 55 4.47 -8.86 3.49
C GLU A 55 5.44 -9.61 2.58
N GLY A 56 6.47 -8.95 2.19
CA GLY A 56 7.44 -9.54 1.29
C GLY A 56 8.54 -10.21 2.03
#